data_39eed91e608a11d5b51c22f177f63cf9
#
_entry.id   39eed91e608a11d5b51c22f177f63cf9
#
_cell.length_a   1.000
_cell.length_b   1.000
_cell.length_c   1.000
_cell.angle_alpha   90.00
_cell.angle_beta   90.00
_cell.angle_gamma   90.00
#
_symmetry.space_group_name_H-M   'P 1'
#
loop_
_entity.id
_entity.type
_entity.pdbx_description
1 polymer ?
#
loop_
_entity_poly.entity_id
_entity_poly.type
_entity_poly.pdbx_seq_one_letter_code
_entity_poly.pdbx_strand_id
1 'polypeptide(L)'
;MRQVVKLQGSGRKNIDVGCMQINLFYHPDAFPNLERAFDPQANADYASRYLRTLRAQTGDWATAAANYHSRDPDRGQAYRARVVEHWRLLGGQTEILLAGREPGPANASSPAAPDAPRAKPAPPPE
;
A
#
# COMPACT_ATOMS: atom_id res chain seq x y z
N MET A 1 19.26 0.10 -4.72
CA MET A 1 19.27 -1.10 -5.59
C MET A 1 20.36 -2.11 -5.21
N ARG A 2 21.65 -1.78 -5.17
CA ARG A 2 22.75 -2.72 -4.79
C ARG A 2 22.49 -3.48 -3.48
N GLN A 3 21.96 -2.81 -2.46
CA GLN A 3 21.65 -3.43 -1.16
C GLN A 3 20.54 -4.47 -1.27
N VAL A 4 19.51 -4.22 -2.07
CA VAL A 4 18.41 -5.18 -2.31
C VAL A 4 18.93 -6.43 -3.01
N VAL A 5 19.73 -6.28 -4.05
CA VAL A 5 20.36 -7.41 -4.75
C VAL A 5 21.19 -8.26 -3.79
N LYS A 6 21.98 -7.64 -2.91
CA LYS A 6 22.77 -8.33 -1.89
C LYS A 6 21.88 -9.09 -0.89
N LEU A 7 20.78 -8.46 -0.44
CA LEU A 7 19.84 -9.08 0.50
C LEU A 7 19.11 -10.27 -0.14
N GLN A 8 18.69 -10.15 -1.38
CA GLN A 8 18.07 -11.25 -2.13
C GLN A 8 19.05 -12.41 -2.34
N GLY A 9 20.30 -12.10 -2.67
CA GLY A 9 21.38 -13.09 -2.80
C GLY A 9 21.70 -13.83 -1.51
N SER A 10 21.43 -13.22 -0.33
CA SER A 10 21.56 -13.87 0.97
C SER A 10 20.30 -14.66 1.40
N GLY A 11 19.31 -14.81 0.50
CA GLY A 11 18.06 -15.55 0.76
C GLY A 11 16.97 -14.74 1.45
N ARG A 12 17.18 -13.45 1.72
CA ARG A 12 16.15 -12.59 2.32
C ARG A 12 15.11 -12.22 1.27
N LYS A 13 13.88 -12.65 1.47
CA LYS A 13 12.75 -12.42 0.55
C LYS A 13 11.87 -11.24 0.96
N ASN A 14 11.72 -11.01 2.27
CA ASN A 14 10.85 -9.96 2.82
C ASN A 14 11.59 -8.60 2.79
N ILE A 15 11.47 -7.89 1.66
CA ILE A 15 12.18 -6.62 1.40
C ILE A 15 11.19 -5.60 0.87
N ASP A 16 11.14 -4.44 1.52
CA ASP A 16 10.37 -3.29 1.07
C ASP A 16 11.21 -2.40 0.14
N VAL A 17 10.65 -1.94 -0.96
CA VAL A 17 11.36 -1.14 -1.97
C VAL A 17 10.62 0.12 -2.36
N GLY A 18 11.41 1.15 -2.70
CA GLY A 18 10.91 2.42 -3.22
C GLY A 18 10.27 3.33 -2.18
N CYS A 19 9.79 4.49 -2.63
CA CYS A 19 9.23 5.54 -1.77
C CYS A 19 7.95 5.09 -1.04
N MET A 20 7.20 4.16 -1.62
CA MET A 20 5.96 3.63 -1.03
C MET A 20 6.15 2.30 -0.30
N GLN A 21 7.40 1.83 -0.15
CA GLN A 21 7.74 0.63 0.63
C GLN A 21 6.95 -0.62 0.21
N ILE A 22 6.93 -0.90 -1.10
CA ILE A 22 6.27 -2.08 -1.64
C ILE A 22 7.09 -3.32 -1.31
N ASN A 23 6.47 -4.27 -0.64
CA ASN A 23 7.11 -5.51 -0.21
C ASN A 23 7.16 -6.53 -1.35
N LEU A 24 8.36 -6.88 -1.81
CA LEU A 24 8.55 -7.78 -2.95
C LEU A 24 8.13 -9.23 -2.68
N PHE A 25 8.07 -9.65 -1.43
CA PHE A 25 7.61 -10.99 -1.07
C PHE A 25 6.09 -11.14 -1.20
N TYR A 26 5.36 -10.12 -0.77
CA TYR A 26 3.89 -10.12 -0.82
C TYR A 26 3.34 -9.63 -2.15
N HIS A 27 4.17 -8.92 -2.92
CA HIS A 27 3.83 -8.35 -4.22
C HIS A 27 4.90 -8.77 -5.27
N PRO A 28 5.05 -10.08 -5.55
CA PRO A 28 6.13 -10.56 -6.43
C PRO A 28 6.00 -10.07 -7.87
N ASP A 29 4.78 -9.81 -8.32
CA ASP A 29 4.47 -9.39 -9.69
C ASP A 29 4.22 -7.88 -9.81
N ALA A 30 4.53 -7.10 -8.76
CA ALA A 30 4.32 -5.65 -8.75
C ALA A 30 5.13 -4.92 -9.83
N PHE A 31 6.33 -5.41 -10.10
CA PHE A 31 7.28 -4.78 -11.03
C PHE A 31 8.00 -5.84 -11.88
N PRO A 32 8.27 -5.54 -13.16
CA PRO A 32 8.99 -6.48 -14.03
C PRO A 32 10.46 -6.67 -13.64
N ASN A 33 11.04 -5.70 -12.93
CA ASN A 33 12.43 -5.74 -12.46
C ASN A 33 12.66 -4.72 -11.33
N LEU A 34 13.83 -4.78 -10.70
CA LEU A 34 14.20 -3.87 -9.61
C LEU A 34 14.33 -2.41 -10.03
N GLU A 35 14.73 -2.13 -11.24
CA GLU A 35 14.85 -0.76 -11.75
C GLU A 35 13.47 -0.08 -11.74
N ARG A 36 12.44 -0.79 -12.22
CA ARG A 36 11.05 -0.30 -12.16
C ARG A 36 10.53 -0.23 -10.73
N ALA A 37 10.94 -1.13 -9.85
CA ALA A 37 10.56 -1.07 -8.43
C ALA A 37 11.12 0.17 -7.71
N PHE A 38 12.28 0.66 -8.13
CA PHE A 38 12.91 1.88 -7.61
C PHE A 38 12.55 3.15 -8.39
N ASP A 39 11.89 3.04 -9.53
CA ASP A 39 11.34 4.19 -10.25
C ASP A 39 10.21 4.82 -9.42
N PRO A 40 10.31 6.11 -9.02
CA PRO A 40 9.34 6.72 -8.12
C PRO A 40 7.93 6.73 -8.69
N GLN A 41 7.78 6.96 -9.99
CA GLN A 41 6.47 6.98 -10.65
C GLN A 41 5.84 5.58 -10.64
N ALA A 42 6.57 4.56 -11.08
CA ALA A 42 6.07 3.19 -11.11
C ALA A 42 5.73 2.67 -9.71
N ASN A 43 6.56 3.01 -8.71
CA ASN A 43 6.34 2.63 -7.32
C ASN A 43 5.08 3.28 -6.74
N ALA A 44 4.89 4.59 -6.96
CA ALA A 44 3.71 5.32 -6.53
C ALA A 44 2.43 4.86 -7.27
N ASP A 45 2.51 4.60 -8.56
CA ASP A 45 1.38 4.10 -9.36
C ASP A 45 0.89 2.72 -8.85
N TYR A 46 1.82 1.81 -8.56
CA TYR A 46 1.47 0.52 -7.97
C TYR A 46 0.81 0.68 -6.61
N ALA A 47 1.42 1.47 -5.73
CA ALA A 47 0.90 1.72 -4.39
C ALA A 47 -0.51 2.33 -4.41
N SER A 48 -0.77 3.26 -5.32
CA SER A 48 -2.09 3.91 -5.44
C SER A 48 -3.16 2.91 -5.90
N ARG A 49 -2.85 2.04 -6.85
CA ARG A 49 -3.77 0.96 -7.27
C ARG A 49 -4.05 -0.02 -6.13
N TYR A 50 -3.01 -0.43 -5.43
CA TYR A 50 -3.16 -1.32 -4.27
C TYR A 50 -4.00 -0.69 -3.16
N LEU A 51 -3.76 0.58 -2.84
CA LEU A 51 -4.52 1.31 -1.84
C LEU A 51 -6.02 1.45 -2.23
N ARG A 52 -6.30 1.69 -3.51
CA ARG A 52 -7.68 1.69 -4.03
C ARG A 52 -8.37 0.34 -3.88
N THR A 53 -7.66 -0.75 -4.14
CA THR A 53 -8.18 -2.11 -3.92
C THR A 53 -8.53 -2.32 -2.44
N LEU A 54 -7.64 -1.93 -1.54
CA LEU A 54 -7.90 -1.99 -0.10
C LEU A 54 -9.09 -1.12 0.32
N ARG A 55 -9.21 0.08 -0.25
CA ARG A 55 -10.34 0.98 -0.01
C ARG A 55 -11.67 0.34 -0.42
N ALA A 56 -11.72 -0.32 -1.58
CA ALA A 56 -12.91 -1.05 -2.04
C ALA A 56 -13.28 -2.21 -1.10
N GLN A 57 -12.30 -2.85 -0.48
CA GLN A 57 -12.50 -3.95 0.48
C GLN A 57 -12.92 -3.48 1.86
N THR A 58 -12.41 -2.35 2.32
CA THR A 58 -12.57 -1.87 3.70
C THR A 58 -13.69 -0.84 3.87
N GLY A 59 -14.02 -0.10 2.83
CA GLY A 59 -15.06 0.92 2.82
C GLY A 59 -14.60 2.34 3.14
N ASP A 60 -13.41 2.54 3.72
CA ASP A 60 -12.84 3.87 4.01
C ASP A 60 -11.33 3.93 3.82
N TRP A 61 -10.80 5.14 3.57
CA TRP A 61 -9.37 5.35 3.31
C TRP A 61 -8.48 5.11 4.54
N ALA A 62 -8.96 5.43 5.72
CA ALA A 62 -8.16 5.29 6.94
C ALA A 62 -7.94 3.80 7.27
N THR A 63 -8.97 2.96 7.12
CA THR A 63 -8.85 1.52 7.28
C THR A 63 -8.03 0.89 6.13
N ALA A 64 -8.18 1.39 4.91
CA ALA A 64 -7.34 0.97 3.79
C ALA A 64 -5.85 1.27 4.06
N ALA A 65 -5.52 2.45 4.60
CA ALA A 65 -4.16 2.81 4.98
C ALA A 65 -3.61 1.91 6.11
N ALA A 66 -4.43 1.57 7.10
CA ALA A 66 -4.06 0.60 8.13
C ALA A 66 -3.65 -0.74 7.52
N ASN A 67 -4.50 -1.29 6.64
CA ASN A 67 -4.27 -2.57 5.97
C ASN A 67 -3.13 -2.53 4.95
N TYR A 68 -2.86 -1.36 4.37
CA TYR A 68 -1.69 -1.15 3.52
C TYR A 68 -0.39 -1.42 4.28
N HIS A 69 -0.32 -0.95 5.50
CA HIS A 69 0.84 -1.16 6.37
C HIS A 69 0.86 -2.58 6.96
N SER A 70 -0.24 -3.00 7.59
CA SER A 70 -0.35 -4.31 8.22
C SER A 70 -1.81 -4.71 8.41
N ARG A 71 -2.10 -6.00 8.27
CA ARG A 71 -3.40 -6.57 8.66
C ARG A 71 -3.48 -6.93 10.14
N ASP A 72 -2.37 -6.89 10.85
CA ASP A 72 -2.35 -6.96 12.31
C ASP A 72 -3.07 -5.73 12.88
N PRO A 73 -4.11 -5.90 13.73
CA PRO A 73 -4.94 -4.78 14.21
C PRO A 73 -4.14 -3.72 14.95
N ASP A 74 -3.21 -4.10 15.81
CA ASP A 74 -2.46 -3.15 16.64
C ASP A 74 -1.50 -2.32 15.77
N ARG A 75 -0.76 -2.98 14.89
CA ARG A 75 0.15 -2.31 13.95
C ARG A 75 -0.60 -1.44 12.94
N GLY A 76 -1.71 -1.94 12.41
CA GLY A 76 -2.57 -1.19 11.49
C GLY A 76 -3.16 0.05 12.12
N GLN A 77 -3.67 -0.03 13.35
CA GLN A 77 -4.24 1.11 14.07
C GLN A 77 -3.19 2.16 14.41
N ALA A 78 -2.01 1.76 14.85
CA ALA A 78 -0.91 2.68 15.13
C ALA A 78 -0.48 3.45 13.86
N TYR A 79 -0.42 2.77 12.72
CA TYR A 79 -0.12 3.39 11.43
C TYR A 79 -1.24 4.33 10.97
N ARG A 80 -2.51 3.89 11.07
CA ARG A 80 -3.69 4.70 10.77
C ARG A 80 -3.67 6.02 11.54
N ALA A 81 -3.42 5.98 12.84
CA ALA A 81 -3.37 7.18 13.68
C ALA A 81 -2.33 8.18 13.17
N ARG A 82 -1.14 7.72 12.78
CA ARG A 82 -0.08 8.56 12.21
C ARG A 82 -0.48 9.15 10.86
N VAL A 83 -1.10 8.37 9.99
CA VAL A 83 -1.57 8.86 8.68
C VAL A 83 -2.63 9.95 8.85
N VAL A 84 -3.61 9.74 9.70
CA VAL A 84 -4.67 10.73 9.99
C VAL A 84 -4.08 12.02 10.55
N GLU A 85 -3.13 11.92 11.49
CA GLU A 85 -2.47 13.10 12.06
C GLU A 85 -1.64 13.87 11.03
N HIS A 86 -0.85 13.19 10.20
CA HIS A 86 -0.09 13.84 9.13
C HIS A 86 -1.00 14.49 8.09
N TRP A 87 -2.10 13.84 7.73
CA TRP A 87 -3.09 14.40 6.82
C TRP A 87 -3.68 15.70 7.38
N ARG A 88 -4.07 15.69 8.66
CA ARG A 88 -4.58 16.86 9.36
C ARG A 88 -3.55 18.00 9.40
N LEU A 89 -2.30 17.72 9.72
CA LEU A 89 -1.21 18.71 9.77
C LEU A 89 -0.92 19.34 8.40
N LEU A 90 -1.16 18.61 7.32
CA LEU A 90 -1.03 19.12 5.95
C LEU A 90 -2.29 19.87 5.45
N GLY A 91 -3.27 20.11 6.31
CA GLY A 91 -4.52 20.80 5.96
C GLY A 91 -5.57 19.91 5.27
N GLY A 92 -5.40 18.59 5.32
CA GLY A 92 -6.36 17.64 4.76
C GLY A 92 -7.63 17.55 5.61
N GLN A 93 -8.77 17.34 4.92
CA GLN A 93 -10.06 17.15 5.57
C GLN A 93 -10.18 15.71 6.08
N THR A 94 -10.19 15.55 7.39
CA THR A 94 -10.19 14.24 8.06
C THR A 94 -11.45 13.44 7.76
N GLU A 95 -12.56 14.13 7.54
CA GLU A 95 -13.85 13.54 7.15
C GLU A 95 -13.74 12.71 5.86
N ILE A 96 -12.91 13.14 4.90
CA ILE A 96 -12.68 12.40 3.65
C ILE A 96 -11.99 11.06 3.91
N LEU A 97 -11.01 11.04 4.82
CA LEU A 97 -10.31 9.79 5.18
C LEU A 97 -11.21 8.79 5.90
N LEU A 98 -12.13 9.29 6.72
CA LEU A 98 -13.00 8.49 7.57
C LEU A 98 -14.34 8.16 6.90
N ALA A 99 -14.70 8.91 5.84
CA ALA A 99 -15.94 8.69 5.12
C ALA A 99 -15.86 7.41 4.26
N GLY A 100 -16.85 6.55 4.41
CA GLY A 100 -17.02 5.36 3.59
C GLY A 100 -17.47 5.64 2.15
N ARG A 101 -17.75 6.90 1.80
CA ARG A 101 -18.29 7.28 0.49
C ARG A 101 -17.56 8.47 -0.08
N GLU A 102 -16.80 8.24 -1.16
CA GLU A 102 -16.45 9.36 -2.04
C GLU A 102 -17.69 9.80 -2.83
N PRO A 103 -17.90 11.12 -3.04
CA PRO A 103 -18.73 11.55 -4.13
C PRO A 103 -18.04 11.09 -5.42
N GLY A 104 -18.57 10.02 -6.03
CA GLY A 104 -18.00 9.48 -7.25
C GLY A 104 -17.98 10.54 -8.33
N PRO A 105 -16.92 10.65 -9.14
CA PRO A 105 -17.02 11.31 -10.43
C PRO A 105 -18.02 10.50 -11.25
N ALA A 106 -19.04 11.20 -11.73
CA ALA A 106 -19.93 10.67 -12.74
C ALA A 106 -19.07 10.14 -13.90
N ASN A 107 -19.20 8.85 -14.21
CA ASN A 107 -18.74 8.24 -15.45
C ASN A 107 -17.22 8.11 -15.67
N ALA A 108 -16.61 7.08 -15.12
CA ALA A 108 -15.42 6.48 -15.71
C ALA A 108 -15.60 4.96 -15.74
N SER A 109 -15.71 4.42 -16.94
CA SER A 109 -15.70 2.97 -17.21
C SER A 109 -14.47 2.37 -16.54
N SER A 110 -14.69 1.51 -15.56
CA SER A 110 -13.64 0.78 -14.86
C SER A 110 -12.88 -0.09 -15.85
N PRO A 111 -11.57 0.08 -16.03
CA PRO A 111 -10.76 -1.01 -16.57
C PRO A 111 -10.78 -2.14 -15.54
N ALA A 112 -10.92 -3.38 -16.02
CA ALA A 112 -10.90 -4.58 -15.19
C ALA A 112 -9.73 -4.53 -14.20
N ALA A 113 -10.03 -4.71 -12.93
CA ALA A 113 -9.02 -4.76 -11.89
C ALA A 113 -8.03 -5.88 -12.21
N PRO A 114 -6.72 -5.62 -12.24
CA PRO A 114 -5.75 -6.70 -12.22
C PRO A 114 -5.97 -7.50 -10.92
N ASP A 115 -5.82 -8.81 -11.01
CA ASP A 115 -5.97 -9.77 -9.92
C ASP A 115 -5.43 -9.18 -8.60
N ALA A 116 -6.27 -9.16 -7.59
CA ALA A 116 -5.94 -8.55 -6.30
C ALA A 116 -4.67 -9.20 -5.73
N PRO A 117 -3.62 -8.43 -5.45
CA PRO A 117 -2.42 -8.98 -4.84
C PRO A 117 -2.80 -9.64 -3.51
N ARG A 118 -2.29 -10.85 -3.32
CA ARG A 118 -2.54 -11.68 -2.15
C ARG A 118 -2.24 -10.88 -0.88
N ALA A 119 -3.19 -10.87 0.01
CA ALA A 119 -3.10 -10.17 1.27
C ALA A 119 -1.79 -10.46 2.03
N LYS A 120 -1.17 -9.40 2.54
CA LYS A 120 0.01 -9.48 3.40
C LYS A 120 -0.32 -10.35 4.63
N PRO A 121 0.22 -11.57 4.80
CA PRO A 121 0.04 -12.30 6.06
C PRO A 121 0.73 -11.54 7.19
N ALA A 122 0.24 -11.71 8.41
CA ALA A 122 0.92 -11.18 9.59
C ALA A 122 2.36 -11.71 9.62
N PRO A 123 3.36 -10.90 9.98
CA PRO A 123 4.71 -11.41 10.19
C PRO A 123 4.67 -12.49 11.28
N PRO A 124 5.53 -13.53 11.19
CA PRO A 124 5.62 -14.53 12.23
C PRO A 124 5.96 -13.88 13.57
N PRO A 125 5.51 -14.42 14.69
CA PRO A 125 5.94 -13.95 16.01
C PRO A 125 7.46 -14.11 16.13
N GLU A 126 8.12 -13.08 16.70
CA GLU A 126 9.54 -13.13 17.05
C GLU A 126 9.77 -14.17 18.15
#